data_3bf32ffaaacc63c13661175a38855f68
#
_entry.id   3bf32ffaaacc63c13661175a38855f68
#
_cell.length_a   1.000
_cell.length_b   1.000
_cell.length_c   1.000
_cell.angle_alpha   90.00
_cell.angle_beta   90.00
_cell.angle_gamma   90.00
#
_symmetry.space_group_name_H-M   'P 1'
#
loop_
_entity.id
_entity.type
_entity.pdbx_description
1 polymer ?
#
loop_
_entity_poly.entity_id
_entity_poly.type
_entity_poly.pdbx_seq_one_letter_code
_entity_poly.pdbx_strand_id
1 'polypeptide(L)'
;HWDDYLTELGVVYDPFLDEMWTAKSGGKARLNGRVIRVSETDNLESSVVSIGFAKSKTTLKRNLPLFARLYQRVLKVRLMGSAALALTWTAAGRLDAYRENGISLWDIAAGGLILECAGGEFWRQPLRGKYTYELIASNGRLRKRIERLI
;
A
#
# COMPACT_ATOMS: atom_id res chain seq x y z
N HIS A 1 -9.43 -21.64 -5.99
CA HIS A 1 -8.66 -20.59 -6.66
C HIS A 1 -7.69 -19.97 -5.67
N TRP A 2 -6.42 -19.76 -6.05
CA TRP A 2 -5.35 -19.26 -5.19
C TRP A 2 -5.50 -17.78 -4.83
N ASP A 3 -6.51 -17.10 -5.39
CA ASP A 3 -6.83 -15.68 -5.18
C ASP A 3 -7.91 -15.44 -4.13
N ASP A 4 -8.48 -16.52 -3.55
CA ASP A 4 -9.60 -16.46 -2.62
C ASP A 4 -9.15 -16.54 -1.15
N TYR A 5 -7.95 -16.03 -0.80
CA TYR A 5 -7.57 -15.96 0.61
C TYR A 5 -8.30 -14.81 1.31
N LEU A 6 -8.78 -15.09 2.51
CA LEU A 6 -9.34 -14.11 3.42
C LEU A 6 -8.37 -13.93 4.59
N THR A 7 -7.89 -12.71 4.78
CA THR A 7 -7.09 -12.38 5.96
C THR A 7 -8.02 -12.05 7.11
N GLU A 8 -8.00 -12.84 8.17
CA GLU A 8 -8.84 -12.60 9.36
C GLU A 8 -8.18 -11.71 10.39
N LEU A 9 -6.85 -11.84 10.53
CA LEU A 9 -6.05 -11.05 11.47
C LEU A 9 -4.78 -10.56 10.78
N GLY A 10 -4.49 -9.28 10.93
CA GLY A 10 -3.25 -8.65 10.45
C GLY A 10 -2.48 -8.03 11.60
N VAL A 11 -1.18 -8.34 11.67
CA VAL A 11 -0.24 -7.73 12.61
C VAL A 11 1.02 -7.37 11.83
N VAL A 12 1.46 -6.12 12.00
CA VAL A 12 2.76 -5.63 11.50
C VAL A 12 3.45 -4.91 12.65
N TYR A 13 4.72 -5.17 12.86
CA TYR A 13 5.52 -4.53 13.91
C TYR A 13 6.79 -3.94 13.35
N ASP A 14 7.02 -2.66 13.63
CA ASP A 14 8.27 -1.96 13.37
C ASP A 14 9.08 -1.87 14.67
N PRO A 15 10.17 -2.65 14.82
CA PRO A 15 10.95 -2.65 16.04
C PRO A 15 11.80 -1.39 16.24
N PHE A 16 12.03 -0.60 15.19
CA PHE A 16 12.82 0.64 15.30
C PHE A 16 12.01 1.80 15.87
N LEU A 17 10.70 1.84 15.55
CA LEU A 17 9.79 2.87 16.06
C LEU A 17 8.94 2.38 17.23
N ASP A 18 9.06 1.09 17.61
CA ASP A 18 8.19 0.43 18.60
C ASP A 18 6.71 0.64 18.26
N GLU A 19 6.38 0.41 16.99
CA GLU A 19 5.03 0.59 16.46
C GLU A 19 4.42 -0.74 16.02
N MET A 20 3.30 -1.11 16.64
CA MET A 20 2.55 -2.31 16.30
C MET A 20 1.18 -1.95 15.72
N TRP A 21 0.98 -2.31 14.46
CA TRP A 21 -0.31 -2.18 13.78
C TRP A 21 -1.07 -3.50 13.84
N THR A 22 -2.34 -3.42 14.19
CA THR A 22 -3.20 -4.59 14.30
C THR A 22 -4.57 -4.32 13.69
N ALA A 23 -5.16 -5.34 13.07
CA ALA A 23 -6.55 -5.33 12.63
C ALA A 23 -7.13 -6.74 12.63
N LYS A 24 -8.43 -6.84 12.90
CA LYS A 24 -9.24 -8.04 12.69
C LYS A 24 -10.30 -7.72 11.65
N SER A 25 -10.60 -8.65 10.76
CA SER A 25 -11.62 -8.51 9.73
C SER A 25 -12.96 -8.06 10.31
N GLY A 26 -13.56 -7.04 9.71
CA GLY A 26 -14.78 -6.38 10.21
C GLY A 26 -14.56 -5.44 11.41
N GLY A 27 -13.32 -5.31 11.91
CA GLY A 27 -12.96 -4.44 13.03
C GLY A 27 -12.33 -3.12 12.59
N LYS A 28 -11.71 -2.44 13.56
CA LYS A 28 -10.97 -1.19 13.34
C LYS A 28 -9.47 -1.45 13.38
N ALA A 29 -8.71 -0.82 12.49
CA ALA A 29 -7.26 -0.82 12.55
C ALA A 29 -6.75 0.00 13.75
N ARG A 30 -5.65 -0.47 14.34
CA ARG A 30 -5.02 0.15 15.53
C ARG A 30 -3.51 0.23 15.35
N LEU A 31 -2.95 1.32 15.87
CA LEU A 31 -1.51 1.51 16.10
C LEU A 31 -1.28 1.63 17.61
N ASN A 32 -0.50 0.72 18.18
CA ASN A 32 -0.26 0.67 19.63
C ASN A 32 -1.54 0.77 20.45
N GLY A 33 -2.59 0.02 20.04
CA GLY A 33 -3.90 -0.02 20.67
C GLY A 33 -4.84 1.16 20.32
N ARG A 34 -4.35 2.25 19.73
CA ARG A 34 -5.17 3.41 19.34
C ARG A 34 -5.74 3.23 17.94
N VAL A 35 -7.02 3.54 17.75
CA VAL A 35 -7.69 3.48 16.44
C VAL A 35 -7.03 4.46 15.47
N ILE A 36 -6.70 3.98 14.27
CA ILE A 36 -6.16 4.78 13.17
C ILE A 36 -7.14 4.85 12.01
N ARG A 37 -6.93 5.83 11.14
CA ARG A 37 -7.66 6.04 9.89
C ARG A 37 -6.72 6.54 8.81
N VAL A 38 -7.08 6.28 7.57
CA VAL A 38 -6.40 6.84 6.39
C VAL A 38 -6.54 8.36 6.32
N SER A 39 -5.71 9.01 5.52
CA SER A 39 -5.78 10.45 5.26
C SER A 39 -7.05 10.84 4.48
N GLU A 40 -7.36 12.14 4.48
CA GLU A 40 -8.49 12.70 3.71
C GLU A 40 -8.06 13.38 2.41
N THR A 41 -6.80 13.30 2.04
CA THR A 41 -6.24 13.88 0.80
C THR A 41 -6.99 13.35 -0.42
N ASP A 42 -7.52 14.23 -1.26
CA ASP A 42 -8.36 13.89 -2.41
C ASP A 42 -7.77 14.27 -3.76
N ASN A 43 -6.60 14.91 -3.79
CA ASN A 43 -5.90 15.31 -5.01
C ASN A 43 -4.44 14.82 -5.02
N LEU A 44 -3.87 14.64 -6.21
CA LEU A 44 -2.50 14.15 -6.35
C LEU A 44 -1.46 15.18 -5.93
N GLU A 45 -1.70 16.44 -6.21
CA GLU A 45 -0.76 17.54 -5.97
C GLU A 45 -0.42 17.73 -4.49
N SER A 46 -1.34 17.33 -3.60
CA SER A 46 -1.16 17.36 -2.14
C SER A 46 -0.77 15.99 -1.55
N SER A 47 -0.67 14.95 -2.38
CA SER A 47 -0.47 13.59 -1.89
C SER A 47 0.99 13.19 -1.72
N VAL A 48 1.24 12.35 -0.72
CA VAL A 48 2.52 11.66 -0.51
C VAL A 48 2.33 10.19 -0.89
N VAL A 49 2.98 9.76 -1.97
CA VAL A 49 2.81 8.41 -2.54
C VAL A 49 4.09 7.61 -2.37
N SER A 50 3.96 6.38 -1.88
CA SER A 50 5.06 5.42 -1.87
C SER A 50 5.03 4.53 -3.12
N ILE A 51 6.21 4.19 -3.63
CA ILE A 51 6.38 3.25 -4.74
C ILE A 51 7.35 2.16 -4.30
N GLY A 52 7.00 0.91 -4.60
CA GLY A 52 7.89 -0.23 -4.46
C GLY A 52 8.44 -0.68 -5.82
N PHE A 53 9.66 -1.21 -5.79
CA PHE A 53 10.34 -1.77 -6.96
C PHE A 53 10.90 -3.15 -6.62
N ALA A 54 10.43 -4.19 -7.30
CA ALA A 54 11.12 -5.47 -7.28
C ALA A 54 12.53 -5.31 -7.90
N LYS A 55 13.53 -5.91 -7.26
CA LYS A 55 14.95 -5.82 -7.69
C LYS A 55 15.20 -6.60 -8.98
N SER A 56 14.69 -6.14 -10.12
CA SER A 56 15.06 -6.68 -11.43
C SER A 56 15.23 -5.55 -12.45
N LYS A 57 16.18 -5.74 -13.40
CA LYS A 57 16.41 -4.76 -14.49
C LYS A 57 15.15 -4.53 -15.33
N THR A 58 14.35 -5.58 -15.53
CA THR A 58 13.09 -5.52 -16.31
C THR A 58 12.03 -4.70 -15.58
N THR A 59 11.87 -4.93 -14.26
CA THR A 59 10.93 -4.20 -13.42
C THR A 59 11.31 -2.74 -13.32
N LEU A 60 12.59 -2.43 -13.18
CA LEU A 60 13.08 -1.05 -13.15
C LEU A 60 12.74 -0.29 -14.44
N LYS A 61 13.07 -0.85 -15.61
CA LYS A 61 12.75 -0.22 -16.91
C LYS A 61 11.25 0.07 -17.07
N ARG A 62 10.39 -0.83 -16.59
CA ARG A 62 8.93 -0.68 -16.68
C ARG A 62 8.40 0.37 -15.72
N ASN A 63 8.98 0.49 -14.52
CA ASN A 63 8.48 1.38 -13.48
C ASN A 63 9.08 2.80 -13.51
N LEU A 64 10.24 3.02 -14.15
CA LEU A 64 10.84 4.35 -14.28
C LEU A 64 9.93 5.39 -14.95
N PRO A 65 9.24 5.09 -16.07
CA PRO A 65 8.30 6.05 -16.66
C PRO A 65 7.14 6.41 -15.73
N LEU A 66 6.64 5.45 -14.96
CA LEU A 66 5.60 5.69 -13.98
C LEU A 66 6.12 6.56 -12.83
N PHE A 67 7.32 6.26 -12.32
CA PHE A 67 7.96 7.10 -11.30
C PHE A 67 8.06 8.56 -11.75
N ALA A 68 8.53 8.80 -12.99
CA ALA A 68 8.65 10.14 -13.53
C ALA A 68 7.29 10.85 -13.62
N ARG A 69 6.24 10.15 -14.09
CA ARG A 69 4.87 10.70 -14.16
C ARG A 69 4.30 11.02 -12.77
N LEU A 70 4.48 10.11 -11.81
CA LEU A 70 4.04 10.35 -10.43
C LEU A 70 4.81 11.50 -9.79
N TYR A 71 6.13 11.55 -9.95
CA TYR A 71 6.96 12.61 -9.39
C TYR A 71 6.50 14.02 -9.82
N GLN A 72 6.03 14.16 -11.06
CA GLN A 72 5.54 15.44 -11.60
C GLN A 72 4.12 15.81 -11.11
N ARG A 73 3.38 14.86 -10.54
CA ARG A 73 1.95 15.03 -10.23
C ARG A 73 1.62 15.00 -8.75
N VAL A 74 2.50 14.45 -7.91
CA VAL A 74 2.29 14.33 -6.47
C VAL A 74 3.17 15.28 -5.69
N LEU A 75 2.78 15.60 -4.46
CA LEU A 75 3.57 16.43 -3.57
C LEU A 75 4.93 15.82 -3.28
N LYS A 76 4.97 14.52 -2.96
CA LYS A 76 6.21 13.78 -2.67
C LYS A 76 6.08 12.32 -3.06
N VAL A 77 7.17 11.74 -3.58
CA VAL A 77 7.34 10.29 -3.72
C VAL A 77 8.27 9.78 -2.62
N ARG A 78 7.97 8.59 -2.11
CA ARG A 78 8.77 7.86 -1.11
C ARG A 78 9.10 6.46 -1.60
N LEU A 79 10.27 5.96 -1.21
CA LEU A 79 10.71 4.58 -1.42
C LEU A 79 10.96 3.98 -0.05
N MET A 80 9.99 3.23 0.48
CA MET A 80 10.05 2.69 1.84
C MET A 80 10.92 1.44 1.95
N GLY A 81 11.03 0.66 0.87
CA GLY A 81 11.76 -0.61 0.88
C GLY A 81 11.05 -1.74 1.64
N SER A 82 9.86 -1.50 2.17
CA SER A 82 9.00 -2.47 2.85
C SER A 82 7.55 -2.22 2.48
N ALA A 83 6.92 -3.21 1.86
CA ALA A 83 5.49 -3.15 1.52
C ALA A 83 4.61 -3.12 2.77
N ALA A 84 4.95 -3.94 3.77
CA ALA A 84 4.20 -3.98 5.02
C ALA A 84 4.18 -2.61 5.71
N LEU A 85 5.32 -1.93 5.80
CA LEU A 85 5.38 -0.58 6.38
C LEU A 85 4.70 0.47 5.49
N ALA A 86 4.83 0.39 4.16
CA ALA A 86 4.14 1.32 3.26
C ALA A 86 2.62 1.22 3.41
N LEU A 87 2.07 0.00 3.53
CA LEU A 87 0.64 -0.25 3.75
C LEU A 87 0.17 0.27 5.11
N THR A 88 0.91 -0.01 6.18
CA THR A 88 0.54 0.46 7.53
C THR A 88 0.66 1.97 7.68
N TRP A 89 1.64 2.60 7.05
CA TRP A 89 1.75 4.05 7.01
C TRP A 89 0.61 4.70 6.20
N THR A 90 0.17 4.05 5.12
CA THR A 90 -1.04 4.49 4.39
C THR A 90 -2.28 4.35 5.27
N ALA A 91 -2.42 3.25 6.00
CA ALA A 91 -3.51 3.03 6.95
C ALA A 91 -3.54 4.07 8.10
N ALA A 92 -2.37 4.56 8.51
CA ALA A 92 -2.22 5.58 9.57
C ALA A 92 -2.29 7.03 9.04
N GLY A 93 -2.53 7.23 7.73
CA GLY A 93 -2.59 8.55 7.11
C GLY A 93 -1.25 9.28 6.98
N ARG A 94 -0.12 8.57 7.16
CA ARG A 94 1.23 9.12 6.96
C ARG A 94 1.65 9.14 5.50
N LEU A 95 1.05 8.25 4.71
CA LEU A 95 1.09 8.22 3.25
C LEU A 95 -0.35 8.23 2.74
N ASP A 96 -0.55 8.69 1.52
CA ASP A 96 -1.86 8.75 0.89
C ASP A 96 -2.11 7.56 -0.03
N ALA A 97 -1.04 6.98 -0.57
CA ALA A 97 -1.09 5.79 -1.38
C ALA A 97 0.25 5.04 -1.43
N TYR A 98 0.16 3.77 -1.80
CA TYR A 98 1.29 2.92 -2.12
C TYR A 98 1.01 2.11 -3.39
N ARG A 99 2.01 2.02 -4.28
CA ARG A 99 1.91 1.23 -5.50
C ARG A 99 3.14 0.36 -5.69
N GLU A 100 2.93 -0.92 -6.02
CA GLU A 100 4.00 -1.84 -6.43
C GLU A 100 3.51 -2.82 -7.49
N ASN A 101 4.44 -3.29 -8.33
CA ASN A 101 4.18 -4.31 -9.32
C ASN A 101 5.14 -5.49 -9.13
N GLY A 102 4.58 -6.69 -9.00
CA GLY A 102 5.34 -7.91 -8.76
C GLY A 102 5.59 -8.18 -7.27
N ILE A 103 4.69 -7.73 -6.40
CA ILE A 103 4.74 -7.96 -4.96
C ILE A 103 4.16 -9.33 -4.60
N SER A 104 4.69 -9.96 -3.55
CA SER A 104 4.21 -11.25 -3.08
C SER A 104 3.11 -11.14 -2.04
N LEU A 105 2.24 -12.14 -1.97
CA LEU A 105 1.12 -12.19 -1.03
C LEU A 105 1.54 -11.98 0.43
N TRP A 106 2.60 -12.63 0.86
CA TRP A 106 3.08 -12.56 2.25
C TRP A 106 3.63 -11.19 2.65
N ASP A 107 3.97 -10.34 1.69
CA ASP A 107 4.41 -8.96 1.93
C ASP A 107 3.23 -8.00 2.13
N ILE A 108 2.01 -8.38 1.68
CA ILE A 108 0.87 -7.46 1.60
C ILE A 108 -0.37 -7.91 2.36
N ALA A 109 -0.51 -9.19 2.73
CA ALA A 109 -1.74 -9.72 3.30
C ALA A 109 -2.13 -9.02 4.63
N ALA A 110 -1.21 -8.93 5.58
CA ALA A 110 -1.45 -8.28 6.87
C ALA A 110 -1.68 -6.77 6.73
N GLY A 111 -0.79 -6.09 5.98
CA GLY A 111 -0.89 -4.64 5.75
C GLY A 111 -2.15 -4.26 4.97
N GLY A 112 -2.59 -5.10 4.03
CA GLY A 112 -3.82 -4.91 3.26
C GLY A 112 -5.07 -4.91 4.15
N LEU A 113 -5.21 -5.91 5.03
CA LEU A 113 -6.31 -5.94 6.00
C LEU A 113 -6.28 -4.72 6.94
N ILE A 114 -5.09 -4.33 7.42
CA ILE A 114 -4.94 -3.15 8.29
C ILE A 114 -5.42 -1.90 7.55
N LEU A 115 -5.05 -1.74 6.28
CA LEU A 115 -5.48 -0.62 5.45
C LEU A 115 -7.00 -0.58 5.26
N GLU A 116 -7.62 -1.71 4.90
CA GLU A 116 -9.07 -1.80 4.72
C GLU A 116 -9.81 -1.48 6.02
N CYS A 117 -9.36 -2.01 7.16
CA CYS A 117 -9.92 -1.72 8.49
C CYS A 117 -9.69 -0.27 8.94
N ALA A 118 -8.76 0.47 8.32
CA ALA A 118 -8.55 1.90 8.52
C ALA A 118 -9.41 2.78 7.58
N GLY A 119 -10.21 2.18 6.69
CA GLY A 119 -11.05 2.86 5.71
C GLY A 119 -10.37 3.15 4.37
N GLY A 120 -9.21 2.54 4.12
CA GLY A 120 -8.53 2.63 2.83
C GLY A 120 -9.03 1.63 1.80
N GLU A 121 -8.52 1.77 0.59
CA GLU A 121 -8.78 0.87 -0.54
C GLU A 121 -7.54 0.04 -0.85
N PHE A 122 -7.70 -1.29 -0.82
CA PHE A 122 -6.65 -2.26 -1.11
C PHE A 122 -6.99 -2.99 -2.41
N TRP A 123 -6.62 -2.38 -3.56
CA TRP A 123 -6.81 -2.99 -4.86
C TRP A 123 -5.57 -3.80 -5.26
N ARG A 124 -5.79 -5.04 -5.70
CA ARG A 124 -4.75 -5.91 -6.22
C ARG A 124 -5.23 -6.68 -7.42
N GLN A 125 -4.31 -6.97 -8.35
CA GLN A 125 -4.55 -7.81 -9.51
C GLN A 125 -3.49 -8.91 -9.60
N PRO A 126 -3.88 -10.19 -9.75
CA PRO A 126 -2.93 -11.28 -9.96
C PRO A 126 -2.07 -11.07 -11.20
N LEU A 127 -0.79 -11.40 -11.10
CA LEU A 127 0.15 -11.43 -12.20
C LEU A 127 0.53 -12.89 -12.54
N ARG A 128 1.30 -13.07 -13.62
CA ARG A 128 1.91 -14.37 -13.92
C ARG A 128 2.87 -14.74 -12.80
N GLY A 129 2.60 -15.84 -12.13
CA GLY A 129 3.33 -16.32 -10.97
C GLY A 129 2.40 -16.62 -9.80
N LYS A 130 2.78 -17.63 -8.99
CA LYS A 130 2.01 -17.99 -7.82
C LYS A 130 2.16 -16.91 -6.76
N TYR A 131 1.05 -16.37 -6.25
CA TYR A 131 1.03 -15.35 -5.19
C TYR A 131 1.73 -14.03 -5.52
N THR A 132 1.73 -13.63 -6.80
CA THR A 132 2.34 -12.37 -7.23
C THR A 132 1.28 -11.41 -7.74
N TYR A 133 1.34 -10.14 -7.33
CA TYR A 133 0.29 -9.16 -7.59
C TYR A 133 0.85 -7.83 -8.10
N GLU A 134 0.04 -7.13 -8.87
CA GLU A 134 0.10 -5.68 -8.97
C GLU A 134 -0.79 -5.08 -7.88
N LEU A 135 -0.32 -4.05 -7.21
CA LEU A 135 -0.97 -3.42 -6.08
C LEU A 135 -1.11 -1.91 -6.25
N ILE A 136 -2.29 -1.40 -5.96
CA ILE A 136 -2.53 0.02 -5.65
C ILE A 136 -3.32 0.07 -4.34
N ALA A 137 -2.67 0.52 -3.29
CA ALA A 137 -3.26 0.77 -1.99
C ALA A 137 -3.42 2.29 -1.80
N SER A 138 -4.54 2.76 -1.29
CA SER A 138 -4.77 4.19 -1.13
C SER A 138 -5.72 4.50 0.03
N ASN A 139 -5.87 5.77 0.33
CA ASN A 139 -6.87 6.28 1.27
C ASN A 139 -8.34 6.19 0.75
N GLY A 140 -8.60 5.45 -0.33
CA GLY A 140 -9.91 5.30 -0.95
C GLY A 140 -10.29 6.40 -1.94
N ARG A 141 -9.54 7.52 -2.00
CA ARG A 141 -9.83 8.67 -2.86
C ARG A 141 -8.91 8.78 -4.08
N LEU A 142 -7.72 8.18 -4.02
CA LEU A 142 -6.64 8.41 -5.00
C LEU A 142 -6.43 7.26 -5.99
N ARG A 143 -6.92 6.05 -5.73
CA ARG A 143 -6.64 4.87 -6.58
C ARG A 143 -6.87 5.13 -8.07
N LYS A 144 -8.07 5.56 -8.46
CA LYS A 144 -8.42 5.79 -9.88
C LYS A 144 -7.58 6.88 -10.53
N ARG A 145 -7.11 7.87 -9.76
CA ARG A 145 -6.23 8.93 -10.25
C ARG A 145 -4.82 8.40 -10.51
N ILE A 146 -4.31 7.55 -9.61
CA ILE A 146 -3.01 6.89 -9.78
C ILE A 146 -3.06 5.90 -10.95
N GLU A 147 -4.12 5.11 -11.06
CA GLU A 147 -4.33 4.15 -12.15
C GLU A 147 -4.28 4.80 -13.55
N ARG A 148 -4.80 6.02 -13.70
CA ARG A 148 -4.74 6.78 -14.96
C ARG A 148 -3.34 7.27 -15.34
N LEU A 149 -2.37 7.21 -14.44
CA LEU A 149 -0.99 7.56 -14.72
C LEU A 149 -0.16 6.36 -15.20
N ILE A 150 -0.67 5.15 -15.08
CA ILE A 150 -0.04 3.89 -15.47
C ILE A 150 -0.27 3.62 -16.94
#